data_d45d6d83fb2e186762cc919d42c2e212
#
_entry.id   d45d6d83fb2e186762cc919d42c2e212
#
_cell.length_a   1.000
_cell.length_b   1.000
_cell.length_c   1.000
_cell.angle_alpha   90.00
_cell.angle_beta   90.00
_cell.angle_gamma   90.00
#
_symmetry.space_group_name_H-M   'P 1'
#
loop_
_entity.id
_entity.type
_entity.pdbx_description
1 polymer ?
#
loop_
_entity_poly.entity_id
_entity_poly.type
_entity_poly.pdbx_seq_one_letter_code
_entity_poly.pdbx_strand_id
1 'polypeptide(L)'
;MKYANQLQNLGTETAFAVSAQAKEWVDKGNKVYPFHLGDINLPTPENIVQATIKSINDGLTGYCPSEGILPLREALANDVGAKRGVNYNPDNVAIQPGGKPTIGKFISSIMDPGDEILYPNPGYPIYESQIEYQGGKAVPYSFVQTDMGFDIDIQKLNDSITDRTVALIYNNYQNPISAESSKKEMEAIAKIAIENNLWVLSDEAYFEIVYDGDASSIV
;
A
#
# COMPACT_ATOMS: atom_id res chain seq x y z
N MET A 1 -16.92 1.86 -31.28
CA MET A 1 -15.71 2.03 -30.42
C MET A 1 -15.67 0.86 -29.46
N LYS A 2 -14.50 0.29 -29.17
CA LYS A 2 -14.32 -0.85 -28.27
C LYS A 2 -13.32 -0.47 -27.18
N TYR A 3 -13.63 -0.75 -25.93
CA TYR A 3 -12.69 -0.64 -24.82
C TYR A 3 -11.68 -1.80 -24.84
N ALA A 4 -10.53 -1.62 -24.20
CA ALA A 4 -9.57 -2.69 -24.03
C ALA A 4 -10.15 -3.81 -23.15
N ASN A 5 -9.88 -5.08 -23.51
CA ASN A 5 -10.43 -6.23 -22.79
C ASN A 5 -9.96 -6.26 -21.31
N GLN A 6 -8.75 -5.79 -21.03
CA GLN A 6 -8.17 -5.73 -19.67
C GLN A 6 -8.99 -4.87 -18.70
N LEU A 7 -9.83 -3.94 -19.18
CA LEU A 7 -10.72 -3.16 -18.30
C LEU A 7 -11.74 -4.03 -17.56
N GLN A 8 -12.00 -5.24 -18.02
CA GLN A 8 -12.87 -6.20 -17.31
C GLN A 8 -12.23 -6.71 -16.02
N ASN A 9 -10.90 -6.66 -15.93
CA ASN A 9 -10.13 -7.10 -14.77
C ASN A 9 -9.83 -5.93 -13.78
N LEU A 10 -10.24 -4.70 -14.17
CA LEU A 10 -10.06 -3.56 -13.29
C LEU A 10 -11.13 -3.57 -12.18
N GLY A 11 -10.73 -3.99 -10.99
CA GLY A 11 -11.55 -3.91 -9.79
C GLY A 11 -11.75 -2.46 -9.34
N THR A 12 -12.86 -2.20 -8.66
CA THR A 12 -13.14 -0.90 -8.02
C THR A 12 -13.08 -1.04 -6.51
N GLU A 13 -12.78 0.06 -5.83
CA GLU A 13 -12.91 0.11 -4.38
C GLU A 13 -14.39 -0.06 -4.00
N THR A 14 -14.73 -1.20 -3.44
CA THR A 14 -16.09 -1.51 -2.97
C THR A 14 -16.56 -0.55 -1.87
N ALA A 15 -15.66 0.08 -1.14
CA ALA A 15 -15.96 1.06 -0.10
C ALA A 15 -16.80 2.23 -0.60
N PHE A 16 -16.55 2.73 -1.82
CA PHE A 16 -17.37 3.80 -2.39
C PHE A 16 -18.78 3.34 -2.80
N ALA A 17 -18.91 2.10 -3.27
CA ALA A 17 -20.22 1.51 -3.55
C ALA A 17 -21.02 1.31 -2.24
N VAL A 18 -20.35 0.85 -1.18
CA VAL A 18 -20.95 0.74 0.17
C VAL A 18 -21.33 2.13 0.71
N SER A 19 -20.51 3.17 0.47
CA SER A 19 -20.86 4.55 0.85
C SER A 19 -22.16 5.03 0.20
N ALA A 20 -22.37 4.73 -1.07
CA ALA A 20 -23.61 5.07 -1.77
C ALA A 20 -24.82 4.34 -1.16
N GLN A 21 -24.69 3.04 -0.88
CA GLN A 21 -25.75 2.25 -0.22
C GLN A 21 -26.04 2.75 1.21
N ALA A 22 -24.97 3.07 1.97
CA ALA A 22 -25.11 3.63 3.30
C ALA A 22 -25.87 4.96 3.28
N LYS A 23 -25.60 5.82 2.30
CA LYS A 23 -26.29 7.08 2.11
C LYS A 23 -27.78 6.86 1.81
N GLU A 24 -28.12 5.96 0.88
CA GLU A 24 -29.52 5.60 0.59
C GLU A 24 -30.26 5.08 1.84
N TRP A 25 -29.54 4.34 2.72
CA TRP A 25 -30.09 3.84 3.95
C TRP A 25 -30.38 4.94 4.97
N VAL A 26 -29.49 5.94 5.06
CA VAL A 26 -29.71 7.15 5.88
C VAL A 26 -30.88 7.96 5.33
N ASP A 27 -30.98 8.13 4.01
CA ASP A 27 -32.07 8.90 3.37
C ASP A 27 -33.46 8.28 3.63
N LYS A 28 -33.50 6.98 3.93
CA LYS A 28 -34.70 6.24 4.38
C LYS A 28 -34.98 6.37 5.90
N GLY A 29 -34.23 7.20 6.62
CA GLY A 29 -34.41 7.46 8.04
C GLY A 29 -33.71 6.43 8.96
N ASN A 30 -32.84 5.56 8.45
CA ASN A 30 -32.14 4.56 9.23
C ASN A 30 -30.81 5.08 9.76
N LYS A 31 -30.35 4.51 10.89
CA LYS A 31 -29.02 4.82 11.44
C LYS A 31 -27.96 4.00 10.77
N VAL A 32 -26.84 4.65 10.40
CA VAL A 32 -25.62 4.01 9.87
C VAL A 32 -24.43 4.32 10.77
N TYR A 33 -23.57 3.33 10.97
CA TYR A 33 -22.26 3.48 11.59
C TYR A 33 -21.20 3.39 10.48
N PRO A 34 -20.53 4.49 10.10
CA PRO A 34 -19.75 4.58 8.86
C PRO A 34 -18.33 3.99 9.01
N PHE A 35 -18.21 2.69 9.27
CA PHE A 35 -16.93 1.97 9.36
C PHE A 35 -16.40 1.44 8.02
N HIS A 36 -17.08 1.71 6.91
CA HIS A 36 -16.75 1.19 5.58
C HIS A 36 -15.70 2.01 4.84
N LEU A 37 -15.41 3.21 5.29
CA LEU A 37 -14.38 4.10 4.71
C LEU A 37 -13.63 4.79 5.85
N GLY A 38 -12.29 4.62 5.85
CA GLY A 38 -11.41 5.38 6.72
C GLY A 38 -11.09 6.73 6.09
N ASP A 39 -11.35 7.82 6.82
CA ASP A 39 -10.99 9.18 6.42
C ASP A 39 -10.48 9.95 7.63
N ILE A 40 -9.47 10.77 7.42
CA ILE A 40 -8.89 11.62 8.47
C ILE A 40 -9.65 12.94 8.48
N ASN A 41 -10.49 13.14 9.51
CA ASN A 41 -11.30 14.33 9.69
C ASN A 41 -10.53 15.52 10.30
N LEU A 42 -9.23 15.41 10.44
CA LEU A 42 -8.38 16.50 10.95
C LEU A 42 -8.01 17.46 9.81
N PRO A 43 -8.04 18.76 10.06
CA PRO A 43 -7.56 19.73 9.08
C PRO A 43 -6.06 19.54 8.82
N THR A 44 -5.63 19.85 7.60
CA THR A 44 -4.19 19.90 7.29
C THR A 44 -3.48 20.85 8.27
N PRO A 45 -2.37 20.46 8.86
CA PRO A 45 -1.61 21.32 9.79
C PRO A 45 -1.27 22.67 9.18
N GLU A 46 -1.43 23.73 9.95
CA GLU A 46 -1.31 25.13 9.47
C GLU A 46 0.05 25.42 8.84
N ASN A 47 1.14 24.88 9.39
CA ASN A 47 2.49 25.04 8.83
C ASN A 47 2.58 24.45 7.41
N ILE A 48 1.89 23.36 7.11
CA ILE A 48 1.85 22.75 5.77
C ILE A 48 1.01 23.63 4.84
N VAL A 49 -0.13 24.13 5.30
CA VAL A 49 -0.99 25.04 4.54
C VAL A 49 -0.20 26.28 4.15
N GLN A 50 0.47 26.93 5.09
CA GLN A 50 1.23 28.16 4.84
C GLN A 50 2.43 27.93 3.94
N ALA A 51 3.14 26.80 4.07
CA ALA A 51 4.23 26.42 3.17
C ALA A 51 3.73 26.23 1.73
N THR A 52 2.56 25.62 1.55
CA THR A 52 1.93 25.43 0.23
C THR A 52 1.56 26.77 -0.40
N ILE A 53 0.87 27.64 0.35
CA ILE A 53 0.50 28.99 -0.12
C ILE A 53 1.75 29.79 -0.51
N LYS A 54 2.79 29.74 0.32
CA LYS A 54 4.07 30.40 0.01
C LYS A 54 4.67 29.87 -1.29
N SER A 55 4.71 28.56 -1.50
CA SER A 55 5.25 27.96 -2.73
C SER A 55 4.50 28.42 -3.98
N ILE A 56 3.19 28.54 -3.91
CA ILE A 56 2.36 29.07 -5.00
C ILE A 56 2.70 30.54 -5.28
N ASN A 57 2.79 31.37 -4.24
CA ASN A 57 3.13 32.80 -4.37
C ASN A 57 4.56 33.03 -4.88
N ASP A 58 5.49 32.14 -4.55
CA ASP A 58 6.87 32.16 -5.04
C ASP A 58 6.97 31.66 -6.50
N GLY A 59 5.87 31.25 -7.13
CA GLY A 59 5.82 30.81 -8.53
C GLY A 59 6.32 29.37 -8.74
N LEU A 60 6.40 28.54 -7.72
CA LEU A 60 6.82 27.13 -7.82
C LEU A 60 5.67 26.25 -8.38
N THR A 61 5.17 26.62 -9.57
CA THR A 61 4.01 25.98 -10.21
C THR A 61 4.34 25.38 -11.59
N GLY A 62 5.62 25.34 -11.95
CA GLY A 62 6.09 24.79 -13.21
C GLY A 62 6.29 23.27 -13.18
N TYR A 63 6.90 22.76 -14.25
CA TYR A 63 7.31 21.35 -14.31
C TYR A 63 8.36 21.03 -13.26
N CYS A 64 8.29 19.81 -12.74
CA CYS A 64 9.33 19.23 -11.89
C CYS A 64 9.92 17.96 -12.55
N PRO A 65 11.08 17.47 -12.09
CA PRO A 65 11.61 16.17 -12.49
C PRO A 65 10.59 15.05 -12.25
N SER A 66 10.63 14.00 -13.08
CA SER A 66 9.68 12.89 -13.04
C SER A 66 9.66 12.15 -11.70
N GLU A 67 10.82 12.09 -11.06
CA GLU A 67 11.02 11.48 -9.74
C GLU A 67 10.67 12.41 -8.57
N GLY A 68 10.40 13.68 -8.82
CA GLY A 68 10.15 14.71 -7.82
C GLY A 68 11.33 15.64 -7.60
N ILE A 69 11.07 16.78 -6.93
CA ILE A 69 12.10 17.79 -6.66
C ILE A 69 13.16 17.27 -5.67
N LEU A 70 14.42 17.59 -5.94
CA LEU A 70 15.56 17.10 -5.16
C LEU A 70 15.44 17.38 -3.65
N PRO A 71 15.07 18.58 -3.17
CA PRO A 71 14.96 18.84 -1.73
C PRO A 71 13.95 17.92 -1.02
N LEU A 72 12.84 17.55 -1.67
CA LEU A 72 11.86 16.63 -1.11
C LEU A 72 12.40 15.20 -1.07
N ARG A 73 13.08 14.77 -2.12
CA ARG A 73 13.70 13.44 -2.18
C ARG A 73 14.80 13.27 -1.14
N GLU A 74 15.64 14.30 -0.92
CA GLU A 74 16.65 14.33 0.13
C GLU A 74 16.03 14.25 1.53
N ALA A 75 14.98 15.04 1.80
CA ALA A 75 14.28 15.02 3.07
C ALA A 75 13.67 13.64 3.38
N LEU A 76 13.02 13.01 2.38
CA LEU A 76 12.43 11.69 2.54
C LEU A 76 13.49 10.58 2.66
N ALA A 77 14.57 10.62 1.88
CA ALA A 77 15.66 9.66 2.02
C ALA A 77 16.24 9.66 3.44
N ASN A 78 16.45 10.84 4.00
CA ASN A 78 16.97 10.99 5.37
C ASN A 78 15.95 10.54 6.43
N ASP A 79 14.68 10.96 6.33
CA ASP A 79 13.65 10.63 7.32
C ASP A 79 13.33 9.12 7.32
N VAL A 80 13.04 8.58 6.13
CA VAL A 80 12.71 7.17 5.96
C VAL A 80 13.88 6.26 6.32
N GLY A 81 15.08 6.66 5.90
CA GLY A 81 16.32 5.93 6.20
C GLY A 81 16.61 5.89 7.70
N ALA A 82 16.51 7.03 8.39
CA ALA A 82 16.71 7.11 9.84
C ALA A 82 15.72 6.23 10.61
N LYS A 83 14.44 6.24 10.22
CA LYS A 83 13.39 5.45 10.87
C LYS A 83 13.55 3.94 10.69
N ARG A 84 14.22 3.51 9.63
CA ARG A 84 14.40 2.09 9.28
C ARG A 84 15.83 1.57 9.46
N GLY A 85 16.75 2.43 9.88
CA GLY A 85 18.17 2.06 10.03
C GLY A 85 18.87 1.78 8.70
N VAL A 86 18.35 2.30 7.59
CA VAL A 86 18.88 2.09 6.23
C VAL A 86 19.43 3.41 5.67
N ASN A 87 20.55 3.33 4.98
CA ASN A 87 21.13 4.53 4.36
C ASN A 87 20.58 4.71 2.93
N TYR A 88 19.55 5.52 2.80
CA TYR A 88 19.00 5.93 1.50
C TYR A 88 19.63 7.23 1.01
N ASN A 89 19.68 7.39 -0.30
CA ASN A 89 20.02 8.64 -0.98
C ASN A 89 18.84 9.09 -1.87
N PRO A 90 18.84 10.31 -2.40
CA PRO A 90 17.74 10.84 -3.20
C PRO A 90 17.38 9.98 -4.43
N ASP A 91 18.32 9.20 -4.98
CA ASP A 91 18.06 8.35 -6.15
C ASP A 91 17.26 7.08 -5.79
N ASN A 92 17.12 6.79 -4.49
CA ASN A 92 16.25 5.74 -3.99
C ASN A 92 14.80 6.24 -3.78
N VAL A 93 14.49 7.50 -4.07
CA VAL A 93 13.19 8.12 -3.79
C VAL A 93 12.52 8.61 -5.07
N ALA A 94 11.29 8.17 -5.30
CA ALA A 94 10.42 8.70 -6.35
C ALA A 94 9.08 9.15 -5.77
N ILE A 95 8.72 10.41 -6.02
CA ILE A 95 7.47 11.01 -5.55
C ILE A 95 6.35 10.68 -6.53
N GLN A 96 5.23 10.21 -6.00
CA GLN A 96 4.05 9.85 -6.79
C GLN A 96 2.80 10.57 -6.27
N PRO A 97 1.79 10.80 -7.13
CA PRO A 97 0.53 11.43 -6.71
C PRO A 97 -0.41 10.43 -6.00
N GLY A 98 0.07 9.87 -4.87
CA GLY A 98 -0.68 8.92 -4.05
C GLY A 98 -0.21 7.47 -4.16
N GLY A 99 -0.71 6.61 -3.27
CA GLY A 99 -0.30 5.21 -3.16
C GLY A 99 -0.75 4.34 -4.34
N LYS A 100 -1.94 4.55 -4.88
CA LYS A 100 -2.45 3.74 -6.02
C LYS A 100 -1.54 3.77 -7.25
N PRO A 101 -1.12 4.94 -7.75
CA PRO A 101 -0.14 4.99 -8.83
C PRO A 101 1.20 4.36 -8.48
N THR A 102 1.64 4.45 -7.21
CA THR A 102 2.87 3.83 -6.73
C THR A 102 2.81 2.32 -6.86
N ILE A 103 1.73 1.70 -6.34
CA ILE A 103 1.48 0.26 -6.43
C ILE A 103 1.44 -0.18 -7.90
N GLY A 104 0.65 0.50 -8.74
CA GLY A 104 0.53 0.16 -10.15
C GLY A 104 1.85 0.26 -10.92
N LYS A 105 2.66 1.28 -10.65
CA LYS A 105 3.98 1.45 -11.29
C LYS A 105 4.99 0.41 -10.81
N PHE A 106 4.99 0.08 -9.53
CA PHE A 106 5.84 -0.99 -9.02
C PHE A 106 5.53 -2.31 -9.73
N ILE A 107 4.25 -2.72 -9.78
CA ILE A 107 3.82 -3.93 -10.47
C ILE A 107 4.24 -3.89 -11.94
N SER A 108 4.00 -2.78 -12.65
CA SER A 108 4.41 -2.62 -14.07
C SER A 108 5.93 -2.74 -14.30
N SER A 109 6.73 -2.52 -13.26
CA SER A 109 8.19 -2.52 -13.38
C SER A 109 8.81 -3.90 -13.19
N ILE A 110 8.08 -4.84 -12.58
CA ILE A 110 8.63 -6.13 -12.14
C ILE A 110 7.85 -7.35 -12.64
N MET A 111 6.67 -7.16 -13.22
CA MET A 111 5.74 -8.24 -13.57
C MET A 111 5.50 -8.27 -15.08
N ASP A 112 5.67 -9.43 -15.68
CA ASP A 112 5.19 -9.74 -17.03
C ASP A 112 3.79 -10.39 -16.99
N PRO A 113 3.00 -10.33 -18.08
CA PRO A 113 1.73 -11.03 -18.15
C PRO A 113 1.86 -12.54 -17.91
N GLY A 114 1.10 -13.05 -16.93
CA GLY A 114 1.12 -14.45 -16.51
C GLY A 114 2.01 -14.73 -15.28
N ASP A 115 2.79 -13.75 -14.83
CA ASP A 115 3.48 -13.84 -13.54
C ASP A 115 2.50 -13.78 -12.37
N GLU A 116 2.95 -14.24 -11.22
CA GLU A 116 2.16 -14.30 -9.99
C GLU A 116 2.71 -13.34 -8.95
N ILE A 117 1.83 -12.62 -8.27
CA ILE A 117 2.16 -11.78 -7.12
C ILE A 117 1.31 -12.18 -5.92
N LEU A 118 1.98 -12.47 -4.81
CA LEU A 118 1.32 -12.76 -3.53
C LEU A 118 0.81 -11.45 -2.91
N TYR A 119 -0.43 -11.45 -2.41
CA TYR A 119 -1.03 -10.30 -1.75
C TYR A 119 -1.88 -10.69 -0.54
N PRO A 120 -2.06 -9.79 0.48
CA PRO A 120 -2.84 -10.09 1.66
C PRO A 120 -4.34 -10.16 1.36
N ASN A 121 -5.04 -11.19 1.85
CA ASN A 121 -6.49 -11.30 1.77
C ASN A 121 -7.06 -11.80 3.11
N PRO A 122 -7.90 -10.98 3.81
CA PRO A 122 -8.38 -9.66 3.40
C PRO A 122 -7.25 -8.64 3.24
N GLY A 123 -7.43 -7.66 2.33
CA GLY A 123 -6.41 -6.67 2.00
C GLY A 123 -6.97 -5.46 1.25
N TYR A 124 -6.10 -4.54 0.93
CA TYR A 124 -6.47 -3.37 0.13
C TYR A 124 -6.79 -3.79 -1.31
N PRO A 125 -8.03 -3.55 -1.80
CA PRO A 125 -8.51 -4.12 -3.08
C PRO A 125 -7.70 -3.72 -4.31
N ILE A 126 -6.89 -2.68 -4.20
CA ILE A 126 -6.05 -2.17 -5.29
C ILE A 126 -4.92 -3.16 -5.64
N TYR A 127 -4.45 -3.98 -4.71
CA TYR A 127 -3.40 -4.96 -5.01
C TYR A 127 -3.87 -5.95 -6.08
N GLU A 128 -4.92 -6.69 -5.82
CA GLU A 128 -5.52 -7.65 -6.75
C GLU A 128 -5.88 -6.97 -8.08
N SER A 129 -6.58 -5.83 -8.00
CA SER A 129 -7.00 -5.08 -9.17
C SER A 129 -5.85 -4.67 -10.08
N GLN A 130 -4.73 -4.20 -9.54
CA GLN A 130 -3.58 -3.77 -10.33
C GLN A 130 -2.80 -4.96 -10.92
N ILE A 131 -2.70 -6.07 -10.20
CA ILE A 131 -2.06 -7.28 -10.70
C ILE A 131 -2.84 -7.82 -11.89
N GLU A 132 -4.14 -8.03 -11.74
CA GLU A 132 -4.97 -8.63 -12.78
C GLU A 132 -5.21 -7.70 -13.97
N TYR A 133 -5.36 -6.39 -13.73
CA TYR A 133 -5.47 -5.41 -14.81
C TYR A 133 -4.24 -5.43 -15.74
N GLN A 134 -3.06 -5.66 -15.19
CA GLN A 134 -1.81 -5.71 -15.95
C GLN A 134 -1.50 -7.10 -16.51
N GLY A 135 -2.40 -8.06 -16.34
CA GLY A 135 -2.30 -9.39 -16.93
C GLY A 135 -1.55 -10.43 -16.09
N GLY A 136 -1.21 -10.08 -14.85
CA GLY A 136 -0.67 -11.03 -13.88
C GLY A 136 -1.76 -11.85 -13.20
N LYS A 137 -1.36 -12.77 -12.35
CA LYS A 137 -2.24 -13.56 -11.49
C LYS A 137 -2.05 -13.13 -10.03
N ALA A 138 -3.11 -12.63 -9.42
CA ALA A 138 -3.14 -12.30 -8.02
C ALA A 138 -3.30 -13.58 -7.18
N VAL A 139 -2.35 -13.86 -6.28
CA VAL A 139 -2.34 -15.05 -5.43
C VAL A 139 -2.52 -14.61 -3.98
N PRO A 140 -3.70 -14.85 -3.37
CA PRO A 140 -3.96 -14.40 -2.01
C PRO A 140 -3.25 -15.26 -0.96
N TYR A 141 -2.62 -14.61 0.02
CA TYR A 141 -2.28 -15.26 1.28
C TYR A 141 -3.23 -14.83 2.39
N SER A 142 -3.40 -15.67 3.40
CA SER A 142 -4.41 -15.48 4.45
C SER A 142 -3.78 -15.22 5.81
N PHE A 143 -4.64 -14.85 6.75
CA PHE A 143 -4.32 -14.66 8.15
C PHE A 143 -4.99 -15.76 9.00
N VAL A 144 -4.38 -16.06 10.13
CA VAL A 144 -4.94 -16.91 11.17
C VAL A 144 -5.31 -16.05 12.36
N GLN A 145 -6.49 -16.28 12.92
CA GLN A 145 -6.92 -15.58 14.13
C GLN A 145 -6.20 -16.17 15.34
N THR A 146 -5.68 -15.29 16.19
CA THR A 146 -5.03 -15.61 17.46
C THR A 146 -5.75 -14.90 18.60
N ASP A 147 -5.36 -15.18 19.84
CA ASP A 147 -5.91 -14.49 21.02
C ASP A 147 -5.55 -12.99 21.04
N MET A 148 -4.47 -12.61 20.33
CA MET A 148 -3.98 -11.23 20.29
C MET A 148 -4.36 -10.47 19.01
N GLY A 149 -5.03 -11.13 18.04
CA GLY A 149 -5.40 -10.52 16.78
C GLY A 149 -5.31 -11.47 15.60
N PHE A 150 -4.53 -11.09 14.60
CA PHE A 150 -4.34 -11.87 13.37
C PHE A 150 -2.87 -11.94 13.01
N ASP A 151 -2.39 -13.16 12.77
CA ASP A 151 -1.04 -13.44 12.27
C ASP A 151 -1.10 -13.88 10.80
N ILE A 152 -0.03 -13.68 10.04
CA ILE A 152 0.05 -14.20 8.67
C ILE A 152 0.24 -15.72 8.72
N ASP A 153 -0.52 -16.45 7.90
CA ASP A 153 -0.31 -17.89 7.70
C ASP A 153 0.96 -18.12 6.86
N ILE A 154 2.11 -18.08 7.54
CA ILE A 154 3.45 -18.18 6.93
C ILE A 154 3.60 -19.47 6.12
N GLN A 155 3.06 -20.60 6.63
CA GLN A 155 3.16 -21.87 5.93
C GLN A 155 2.39 -21.82 4.62
N LYS A 156 1.16 -21.36 4.65
CA LYS A 156 0.31 -21.26 3.47
C LYS A 156 0.84 -20.23 2.47
N LEU A 157 1.42 -19.12 2.95
CA LEU A 157 2.10 -18.14 2.12
C LEU A 157 3.25 -18.81 1.36
N ASN A 158 4.12 -19.55 2.05
CA ASN A 158 5.25 -20.24 1.44
C ASN A 158 4.79 -21.32 0.44
N ASP A 159 3.76 -22.08 0.77
CA ASP A 159 3.21 -23.15 -0.09
C ASP A 159 2.53 -22.59 -1.36
N SER A 160 2.22 -21.30 -1.38
CA SER A 160 1.59 -20.61 -2.52
C SER A 160 2.60 -20.11 -3.55
N ILE A 161 3.90 -20.22 -3.28
CA ILE A 161 4.98 -19.79 -4.18
C ILE A 161 5.16 -20.81 -5.30
N THR A 162 5.28 -20.32 -6.53
CA THR A 162 5.55 -21.12 -7.73
C THR A 162 6.73 -20.51 -8.51
N ASP A 163 7.19 -21.21 -9.55
CA ASP A 163 8.23 -20.68 -10.46
C ASP A 163 7.83 -19.41 -11.20
N ARG A 164 6.56 -19.01 -11.13
CA ARG A 164 6.03 -17.76 -11.71
C ARG A 164 5.83 -16.66 -10.71
N THR A 165 6.05 -16.93 -9.43
CA THR A 165 5.92 -15.90 -8.40
C THR A 165 7.11 -14.95 -8.46
N VAL A 166 6.84 -13.66 -8.68
CA VAL A 166 7.89 -12.62 -8.83
C VAL A 166 7.93 -11.65 -7.66
N ALA A 167 6.83 -11.52 -6.91
CA ALA A 167 6.75 -10.56 -5.82
C ALA A 167 5.78 -10.97 -4.71
N LEU A 168 5.99 -10.35 -3.56
CA LEU A 168 5.11 -10.36 -2.40
C LEU A 168 4.72 -8.92 -2.04
N ILE A 169 3.44 -8.65 -1.89
CA ILE A 169 2.93 -7.41 -1.30
C ILE A 169 2.73 -7.66 0.20
N TYR A 170 3.43 -6.88 1.01
CA TYR A 170 3.36 -6.91 2.47
C TYR A 170 2.79 -5.58 2.96
N ASN A 171 1.75 -5.63 3.80
CA ASN A 171 1.13 -4.43 4.36
C ASN A 171 1.13 -4.50 5.89
N ASN A 172 1.85 -3.59 6.53
CA ASN A 172 1.93 -3.43 7.97
C ASN A 172 1.82 -1.91 8.31
N TYR A 173 0.96 -1.50 9.15
CA TYR A 173 -0.13 -2.20 9.82
C TYR A 173 -1.26 -2.50 8.83
N GLN A 174 -1.81 -3.68 8.90
CA GLN A 174 -2.59 -4.25 7.80
C GLN A 174 -3.99 -3.64 7.67
N ASN A 175 -4.34 -3.20 6.49
CA ASN A 175 -5.70 -2.76 6.13
C ASN A 175 -6.47 -3.94 5.50
N PRO A 176 -7.65 -4.36 6.01
CA PRO A 176 -8.50 -3.65 6.98
C PRO A 176 -8.52 -4.25 8.40
N ILE A 177 -7.74 -5.30 8.69
CA ILE A 177 -7.87 -6.06 9.94
C ILE A 177 -6.99 -5.54 11.07
N SER A 178 -6.21 -4.50 10.83
CA SER A 178 -5.28 -3.88 11.80
C SER A 178 -4.28 -4.88 12.40
N ALA A 179 -3.92 -5.93 11.66
CA ALA A 179 -2.88 -6.85 12.09
C ALA A 179 -1.53 -6.14 12.11
N GLU A 180 -0.78 -6.40 13.18
CA GLU A 180 0.60 -5.96 13.34
C GLU A 180 1.51 -7.18 13.34
N SER A 181 2.46 -7.21 12.42
CA SER A 181 3.40 -8.31 12.36
C SER A 181 4.46 -8.23 13.44
N SER A 182 4.68 -9.33 14.13
CA SER A 182 5.80 -9.48 15.05
C SER A 182 7.13 -9.46 14.29
N LYS A 183 8.22 -9.12 14.98
CA LYS A 183 9.58 -9.20 14.40
C LYS A 183 9.88 -10.59 13.82
N LYS A 184 9.47 -11.65 14.52
CA LYS A 184 9.64 -13.03 14.06
C LYS A 184 8.90 -13.32 12.75
N GLU A 185 7.71 -12.76 12.60
CA GLU A 185 6.91 -12.87 11.38
C GLU A 185 7.58 -12.13 10.22
N MET A 186 8.03 -10.90 10.44
CA MET A 186 8.76 -10.12 9.44
C MET A 186 10.05 -10.81 9.00
N GLU A 187 10.83 -11.38 9.93
CA GLU A 187 12.03 -12.17 9.64
C GLU A 187 11.71 -13.41 8.79
N ALA A 188 10.58 -14.08 9.08
CA ALA A 188 10.16 -15.24 8.30
C ALA A 188 9.76 -14.85 6.87
N ILE A 189 9.02 -13.75 6.69
CA ILE A 189 8.63 -13.22 5.38
C ILE A 189 9.86 -12.78 4.58
N ALA A 190 10.77 -12.04 5.22
CA ALA A 190 12.01 -11.60 4.57
C ALA A 190 12.86 -12.80 4.11
N LYS A 191 12.97 -13.84 4.95
CA LYS A 191 13.66 -15.08 4.58
C LYS A 191 13.01 -15.74 3.37
N ILE A 192 11.70 -15.90 3.35
CA ILE A 192 10.96 -16.48 2.22
C ILE A 192 11.22 -15.67 0.94
N ALA A 193 11.15 -14.35 1.01
CA ALA A 193 11.39 -13.48 -0.14
C ALA A 193 12.83 -13.65 -0.68
N ILE A 194 13.84 -13.71 0.18
CA ILE A 194 15.24 -13.90 -0.20
C ILE A 194 15.45 -15.28 -0.84
N GLU A 195 14.95 -16.35 -0.19
CA GLU A 195 15.14 -17.74 -0.65
C GLU A 195 14.48 -18.00 -2.02
N ASN A 196 13.40 -17.26 -2.35
CA ASN A 196 12.69 -17.39 -3.60
C ASN A 196 12.96 -16.25 -4.59
N ASN A 197 13.91 -15.35 -4.30
CA ASN A 197 14.29 -14.21 -5.13
C ASN A 197 13.08 -13.31 -5.49
N LEU A 198 12.21 -13.03 -4.53
CA LEU A 198 11.01 -12.23 -4.72
C LEU A 198 11.27 -10.74 -4.43
N TRP A 199 10.66 -9.89 -5.23
CA TRP A 199 10.49 -8.48 -4.85
C TRP A 199 9.50 -8.37 -3.69
N VAL A 200 9.74 -7.42 -2.77
CA VAL A 200 8.79 -7.11 -1.71
C VAL A 200 8.30 -5.67 -1.86
N LEU A 201 6.99 -5.50 -2.06
CA LEU A 201 6.33 -4.22 -1.90
C LEU A 201 5.86 -4.09 -0.46
N SER A 202 6.58 -3.35 0.36
CA SER A 202 6.15 -3.02 1.73
C SER A 202 5.26 -1.78 1.71
N ASP A 203 3.95 -1.98 1.87
CA ASP A 203 2.99 -0.88 2.01
C ASP A 203 2.90 -0.49 3.48
N GLU A 204 3.53 0.63 3.80
CA GLU A 204 3.66 1.17 5.16
C GLU A 204 2.85 2.46 5.33
N ALA A 205 1.67 2.54 4.70
CA ALA A 205 0.78 3.71 4.77
C ALA A 205 0.42 4.09 6.21
N TYR A 206 0.44 3.13 7.13
CA TYR A 206 0.11 3.32 8.55
C TYR A 206 1.31 3.21 9.49
N PHE A 207 2.54 3.26 8.97
CA PHE A 207 3.78 3.06 9.74
C PHE A 207 3.89 3.92 11.01
N GLU A 208 3.40 5.15 10.99
CA GLU A 208 3.47 6.06 12.13
C GLU A 208 2.22 6.03 13.04
N ILE A 209 1.23 5.17 12.72
CA ILE A 209 0.03 5.01 13.56
C ILE A 209 0.27 3.87 14.54
N VAL A 210 1.07 4.17 15.58
CA VAL A 210 1.42 3.25 16.66
C VAL A 210 0.92 3.81 17.97
N TYR A 211 0.26 2.97 18.77
CA TYR A 211 -0.27 3.38 20.07
C TYR A 211 0.68 3.02 21.22
N ASP A 212 1.44 1.95 21.07
CA ASP A 212 2.41 1.47 22.05
C ASP A 212 3.70 1.03 21.35
N GLY A 213 4.86 1.38 21.92
CA GLY A 213 6.17 1.00 21.38
C GLY A 213 6.60 1.79 20.14
N ASP A 214 7.52 1.23 19.39
CA ASP A 214 8.10 1.82 18.17
C ASP A 214 7.53 1.13 16.92
N ALA A 215 7.32 1.91 15.86
CA ALA A 215 6.94 1.36 14.57
C ALA A 215 8.02 0.42 14.01
N SER A 216 7.61 -0.68 13.42
CA SER A 216 8.51 -1.68 12.84
C SER A 216 8.32 -1.82 11.35
N SER A 217 9.43 -2.00 10.62
CA SER A 217 9.48 -2.21 9.18
C SER A 217 10.13 -3.55 8.86
N ILE A 218 9.73 -4.14 7.72
CA ILE A 218 10.37 -5.35 7.20
C ILE A 218 11.73 -5.07 6.53
N VAL A 219 12.04 -3.79 6.31
CA VAL A 219 13.30 -3.34 5.70
C VAL A 219 14.44 -3.42 6.71
#